data_9f68ddf6c3ed30099d56fadeb0c9cd45
#
_entry.id   9f68ddf6c3ed30099d56fadeb0c9cd45
#
_cell.length_a   1.000
_cell.length_b   1.000
_cell.length_c   1.000
_cell.angle_alpha   90.00
_cell.angle_beta   90.00
_cell.angle_gamma   90.00
#
_symmetry.space_group_name_H-M   'P 1'
#
loop_
_entity.id
_entity.type
_entity.pdbx_description
1 polymer ?
#
loop_
_entity_poly.entity_id
_entity_poly.type
_entity_poly.pdbx_seq_one_letter_code
_entity_poly.pdbx_strand_id
1 'polypeptide(L)'
;MMSKKIVLYILGFFLLIPSLVMAQTVKTNTANNKSANKPSAKVQASGRNIEITLKPYKNTKIYLGTNYGQSRVLVDSTILNEQSLGYFKGKDKLTPGIYFIVSPKYSILFEFLMDGGQQFKIAADTLALADFKIIGSTENDIFSAYSKTMNQLGMQKNQLEQSFASAKTAADSAYYIAQFKKVDSNFKEERQKITTTAPNSMMRFFLDVLQRPEPPAIPIVNGKADSTYPFYYIKNHFWDNVVFNDNRLVRTPFFEAKVDEYFKNYVSKEPDSIIEEVQYMLTVAKTGKEIYPFLLFKFTNKYISPEFMGQDKVFLHLFQNFFSKGDTVLLNNDSKKAITERAYSIMANVIGNTAPALDLNTIDNKAFSLYKQSAKYTFIAFWDPTCGHCKTEMPRVDSFYSKKWKQFGVQMIGVNTNFNELTAWKKFITEQTFDTSWTHIYQTEAAFNAEIKSGKPSTIRQLYDVFKTPTFYLLDKDKKIIAKNLSIEQFNDFLEAQQKK
;
A
#
# COMPACT_ATOMS: atom_id res chain seq x y z
N MET A 1 -26.31 -37.48 -0.83
CA MET A 1 -26.35 -36.12 -1.42
C MET A 1 -25.21 -35.32 -0.83
N MET A 2 -23.98 -35.49 -1.34
CA MET A 2 -22.80 -34.79 -0.84
C MET A 2 -22.59 -33.50 -1.65
N SER A 3 -22.57 -32.41 -0.92
CA SER A 3 -22.44 -31.02 -1.39
C SER A 3 -21.19 -30.84 -2.26
N LYS A 4 -21.36 -30.38 -3.52
CA LYS A 4 -20.29 -29.92 -4.42
C LYS A 4 -19.71 -28.59 -3.91
N LYS A 5 -18.79 -28.68 -2.97
CA LYS A 5 -17.83 -27.59 -2.65
C LYS A 5 -16.44 -28.15 -2.75
N ILE A 6 -16.00 -28.45 -3.95
CA ILE A 6 -14.58 -28.52 -4.25
C ILE A 6 -14.14 -27.07 -4.43
N VAL A 7 -13.57 -26.51 -3.37
CA VAL A 7 -12.90 -25.21 -3.41
C VAL A 7 -11.62 -25.41 -4.21
N LEU A 8 -11.69 -25.08 -5.49
CA LEU A 8 -10.54 -25.04 -6.38
C LEU A 8 -9.71 -23.79 -6.03
N TYR A 9 -8.83 -23.89 -5.03
CA TYR A 9 -7.74 -22.93 -4.84
C TYR A 9 -6.69 -23.12 -5.96
N ILE A 10 -7.03 -22.66 -7.17
CA ILE A 10 -6.04 -22.45 -8.23
C ILE A 10 -5.82 -20.95 -8.29
N LEU A 11 -4.90 -20.45 -7.47
CA LEU A 11 -4.31 -19.14 -7.60
C LEU A 11 -3.40 -19.11 -8.84
N GLY A 12 -4.01 -19.03 -10.00
CA GLY A 12 -3.34 -18.64 -11.22
C GLY A 12 -3.18 -17.12 -11.25
N PHE A 13 -2.11 -16.60 -10.66
CA PHE A 13 -1.69 -15.22 -10.95
C PHE A 13 -1.06 -15.27 -12.34
N PHE A 14 -1.90 -15.10 -13.36
CA PHE A 14 -1.48 -14.91 -14.73
C PHE A 14 -0.86 -13.52 -14.86
N LEU A 15 0.34 -13.46 -15.46
CA LEU A 15 0.65 -12.36 -16.36
C LEU A 15 -0.32 -12.45 -17.56
N LEU A 16 -1.58 -12.26 -17.32
CA LEU A 16 -2.49 -11.72 -18.31
C LEU A 16 -2.10 -10.27 -18.43
N ILE A 17 -1.22 -9.99 -19.37
CA ILE A 17 -1.26 -8.69 -20.02
C ILE A 17 -2.52 -8.79 -20.88
N PRO A 18 -3.68 -8.31 -20.42
CA PRO A 18 -4.81 -8.21 -21.32
C PRO A 18 -4.43 -7.09 -22.27
N SER A 19 -4.26 -7.43 -23.53
CA SER A 19 -4.41 -6.47 -24.62
C SER A 19 -5.89 -6.02 -24.72
N LEU A 20 -6.51 -5.77 -23.59
CA LEU A 20 -7.73 -4.98 -23.53
C LEU A 20 -7.31 -3.53 -23.43
N VAL A 21 -7.42 -2.82 -24.53
CA VAL A 21 -7.37 -1.37 -24.63
C VAL A 21 -8.52 -0.80 -23.79
N MET A 22 -8.33 -0.75 -22.48
CA MET A 22 -9.09 0.11 -21.59
C MET A 22 -8.25 1.37 -21.40
N ALA A 23 -8.75 2.48 -21.89
CA ALA A 23 -8.19 3.81 -21.68
C ALA A 23 -8.12 4.11 -20.17
N GLN A 24 -6.99 3.82 -19.55
CA GLN A 24 -6.72 4.25 -18.18
C GLN A 24 -5.90 5.54 -18.23
N THR A 25 -6.42 6.57 -17.60
CA THR A 25 -5.80 7.89 -17.51
C THR A 25 -4.56 7.84 -16.60
N VAL A 26 -3.43 8.26 -17.12
CA VAL A 26 -2.18 8.43 -16.35
C VAL A 26 -2.26 9.73 -15.56
N LYS A 27 -2.14 9.65 -14.23
CA LYS A 27 -2.01 10.86 -13.39
C LYS A 27 -0.64 11.50 -13.62
N THR A 28 -0.64 12.75 -14.10
CA THR A 28 0.57 13.53 -14.32
C THR A 28 1.03 14.18 -13.02
N ASN A 29 2.14 13.73 -12.47
CA ASN A 29 2.94 14.55 -11.56
C ASN A 29 4.02 15.24 -12.41
N THR A 30 3.77 16.49 -12.80
CA THR A 30 4.74 17.33 -13.51
C THR A 30 5.73 17.93 -12.53
N ALA A 31 6.91 17.34 -12.44
CA ALA A 31 8.08 18.05 -11.92
C ALA A 31 8.67 18.90 -13.04
N ASN A 32 8.59 20.23 -12.90
CA ASN A 32 9.17 21.21 -13.82
C ASN A 32 10.71 21.13 -13.78
N ASN A 33 11.32 20.64 -14.84
CA ASN A 33 12.73 20.88 -15.11
C ASN A 33 12.89 21.60 -16.46
N LYS A 34 13.16 22.91 -16.38
CA LYS A 34 13.63 23.70 -17.52
C LYS A 34 15.11 23.37 -17.77
N SER A 35 15.43 22.80 -18.90
CA SER A 35 16.79 22.74 -19.42
C SER A 35 16.83 23.27 -20.83
N ALA A 36 17.69 24.28 -21.02
CA ALA A 36 17.91 24.99 -22.26
C ALA A 36 18.78 24.18 -23.22
N ASN A 37 18.42 24.22 -24.49
CA ASN A 37 19.18 23.67 -25.64
C ASN A 37 20.53 24.38 -25.87
N LYS A 38 21.62 23.59 -26.01
CA LYS A 38 22.83 23.95 -26.72
C LYS A 38 23.28 22.80 -27.65
N PRO A 39 23.85 23.07 -28.83
CA PRO A 39 24.04 22.03 -29.84
C PRO A 39 25.33 21.19 -29.66
N SER A 40 25.15 19.95 -29.95
CA SER A 40 25.95 18.82 -30.42
C SER A 40 27.48 18.89 -30.42
N ALA A 41 28.07 18.00 -29.60
CA ALA A 41 29.35 17.33 -29.87
C ALA A 41 29.08 15.80 -29.96
N LYS A 42 29.83 15.11 -30.83
CA LYS A 42 29.75 13.64 -31.04
C LYS A 42 29.82 12.89 -29.74
N VAL A 43 28.69 12.27 -29.36
CA VAL A 43 28.56 11.50 -28.12
C VAL A 43 29.02 10.07 -28.37
N GLN A 44 30.00 9.61 -27.63
CA GLN A 44 30.36 8.19 -27.48
C GLN A 44 29.17 7.36 -26.98
N ALA A 45 28.98 6.15 -27.53
CA ALA A 45 27.82 5.28 -27.37
C ALA A 45 27.69 4.63 -25.99
N SER A 46 27.62 5.41 -24.89
CA SER A 46 27.46 4.88 -23.51
C SER A 46 26.07 5.05 -22.94
N GLY A 47 25.20 5.87 -23.54
CA GLY A 47 23.84 6.16 -23.08
C GLY A 47 22.76 5.33 -23.80
N ARG A 48 21.49 5.80 -23.72
CA ARG A 48 20.38 5.21 -24.46
C ARG A 48 20.16 5.86 -25.82
N ASN A 49 19.76 5.07 -26.81
CA ASN A 49 19.33 5.52 -28.12
C ASN A 49 18.30 4.56 -28.71
N ILE A 50 17.04 4.83 -28.42
CA ILE A 50 15.92 4.00 -28.85
C ILE A 50 15.24 4.75 -30.00
N GLU A 51 15.32 4.18 -31.21
CA GLU A 51 14.61 4.65 -32.36
C GLU A 51 13.17 4.15 -32.34
N ILE A 52 12.21 5.02 -32.61
CA ILE A 52 10.80 4.61 -32.69
C ILE A 52 10.16 5.16 -33.97
N THR A 53 9.53 4.28 -34.74
CA THR A 53 8.58 4.62 -35.78
C THR A 53 7.18 4.24 -35.31
N LEU A 54 6.27 5.22 -35.17
CA LEU A 54 4.92 4.99 -34.68
C LEU A 54 3.87 5.62 -35.59
N LYS A 55 3.38 4.85 -36.56
CA LYS A 55 2.35 5.28 -37.50
C LYS A 55 0.97 5.29 -36.84
N PRO A 56 0.05 6.19 -37.27
CA PRO A 56 0.21 7.25 -38.24
C PRO A 56 0.63 8.61 -37.65
N TYR A 57 1.14 8.66 -36.41
CA TYR A 57 1.47 9.92 -35.73
C TYR A 57 2.61 10.66 -36.45
N LYS A 58 2.38 11.92 -36.77
CA LYS A 58 3.36 12.83 -37.41
C LYS A 58 3.43 14.15 -36.68
N ASN A 59 4.60 14.74 -36.55
CA ASN A 59 4.81 16.04 -35.88
C ASN A 59 4.17 16.10 -34.48
N THR A 60 4.20 15.00 -33.78
CA THR A 60 3.43 14.80 -32.56
C THR A 60 4.30 14.28 -31.44
N LYS A 61 4.10 14.79 -30.23
CA LYS A 61 4.80 14.35 -29.04
C LYS A 61 4.22 13.05 -28.51
N ILE A 62 5.11 12.08 -28.25
CA ILE A 62 4.82 10.82 -27.58
C ILE A 62 5.71 10.68 -26.36
N TYR A 63 5.37 9.73 -25.48
CA TYR A 63 6.07 9.57 -24.21
C TYR A 63 6.53 8.14 -24.02
N LEU A 64 7.62 8.01 -23.25
CA LEU A 64 8.12 6.77 -22.71
C LEU A 64 7.74 6.70 -21.22
N GLY A 65 7.06 5.64 -20.82
CA GLY A 65 6.69 5.40 -19.44
C GLY A 65 7.23 4.08 -18.92
N THR A 66 7.21 3.92 -17.60
CA THR A 66 7.57 2.69 -16.89
C THR A 66 6.76 2.54 -15.63
N ASN A 67 6.82 1.36 -15.04
CA ASN A 67 6.26 1.14 -13.70
C ASN A 67 7.20 1.69 -12.63
N TYR A 68 6.63 2.18 -11.54
CA TYR A 68 7.29 2.40 -10.26
C TYR A 68 6.39 1.81 -9.17
N GLY A 69 6.61 0.53 -8.87
CA GLY A 69 5.62 -0.31 -8.21
C GLY A 69 4.35 -0.44 -9.04
N GLN A 70 3.19 -0.24 -8.43
CA GLN A 70 1.89 -0.22 -9.13
C GLN A 70 1.60 1.11 -9.85
N SER A 71 2.41 2.14 -9.62
CA SER A 71 2.25 3.43 -10.27
C SER A 71 2.89 3.43 -11.65
N ARG A 72 2.27 4.12 -12.60
CA ARG A 72 2.78 4.35 -13.95
C ARG A 72 3.33 5.76 -14.06
N VAL A 73 4.60 5.88 -14.45
CA VAL A 73 5.31 7.16 -14.49
C VAL A 73 5.90 7.41 -15.87
N LEU A 74 5.86 8.66 -16.33
CA LEU A 74 6.54 9.07 -17.56
C LEU A 74 8.00 9.39 -17.24
N VAL A 75 8.92 8.88 -18.05
CA VAL A 75 10.37 9.03 -17.85
C VAL A 75 11.08 9.77 -18.98
N ASP A 76 10.48 9.80 -20.18
CA ASP A 76 11.04 10.51 -21.33
C ASP A 76 9.94 10.88 -22.32
N SER A 77 10.28 11.72 -23.32
CA SER A 77 9.39 12.07 -24.41
C SER A 77 10.17 12.39 -25.66
N THR A 78 9.55 12.19 -26.84
CA THR A 78 10.11 12.58 -28.13
C THR A 78 9.03 13.15 -29.03
N ILE A 79 9.44 13.95 -30.05
CA ILE A 79 8.54 14.43 -31.09
C ILE A 79 8.83 13.60 -32.34
N LEU A 80 7.79 12.98 -32.88
CA LEU A 80 7.85 12.27 -34.14
C LEU A 80 7.90 13.28 -35.31
N ASN A 81 8.68 12.97 -36.35
CA ASN A 81 8.76 13.77 -37.55
C ASN A 81 7.66 13.44 -38.59
N GLU A 82 7.75 13.99 -39.80
CA GLU A 82 6.84 13.72 -40.92
C GLU A 82 6.78 12.23 -41.33
N GLN A 83 7.85 11.47 -41.07
CA GLN A 83 7.96 10.04 -41.34
C GLN A 83 7.53 9.17 -40.14
N SER A 84 6.88 9.75 -39.12
CA SER A 84 6.50 9.08 -37.85
C SER A 84 7.71 8.57 -37.06
N LEU A 85 8.90 9.11 -37.26
CA LEU A 85 10.16 8.70 -36.67
C LEU A 85 10.55 9.62 -35.51
N GLY A 86 10.97 9.05 -34.39
CA GLY A 86 11.51 9.77 -33.25
C GLY A 86 12.58 8.97 -32.50
N TYR A 87 13.18 9.58 -31.48
CA TYR A 87 14.26 8.96 -30.69
C TYR A 87 14.13 9.30 -29.22
N PHE A 88 14.23 8.29 -28.35
CA PHE A 88 14.47 8.50 -26.93
C PHE A 88 15.96 8.38 -26.67
N LYS A 89 16.64 9.53 -26.52
CA LYS A 89 18.10 9.61 -26.36
C LYS A 89 18.47 10.18 -25.00
N GLY A 90 19.56 9.66 -24.42
CA GLY A 90 20.08 10.19 -23.16
C GLY A 90 21.52 9.74 -22.90
N LYS A 91 22.25 10.52 -22.10
CA LYS A 91 23.62 10.15 -21.66
C LYS A 91 23.59 8.98 -20.69
N ASP A 92 22.56 8.94 -19.85
CA ASP A 92 22.41 7.90 -18.84
C ASP A 92 21.43 6.84 -19.32
N LYS A 93 21.72 5.60 -18.94
CA LYS A 93 20.80 4.47 -19.11
C LYS A 93 19.67 4.55 -18.10
N LEU A 94 18.48 4.12 -18.52
CA LEU A 94 17.34 3.91 -17.62
C LEU A 94 17.50 2.58 -16.86
N THR A 95 16.92 2.49 -15.70
CA THR A 95 16.88 1.22 -14.95
C THR A 95 16.15 0.17 -15.78
N PRO A 96 16.72 -1.02 -15.99
CA PRO A 96 16.03 -2.08 -16.72
C PRO A 96 14.70 -2.48 -16.07
N GLY A 97 13.72 -2.83 -16.89
CA GLY A 97 12.37 -3.16 -16.41
C GLY A 97 11.33 -3.21 -17.53
N ILE A 98 10.07 -3.14 -17.16
CA ILE A 98 8.94 -3.08 -18.09
C ILE A 98 8.63 -1.61 -18.42
N TYR A 99 8.69 -1.27 -19.68
CA TYR A 99 8.42 0.07 -20.22
C TYR A 99 7.26 0.03 -21.19
N PHE A 100 6.67 1.19 -21.46
CA PHE A 100 5.56 1.31 -22.39
C PHE A 100 5.61 2.62 -23.16
N ILE A 101 5.09 2.58 -24.39
CA ILE A 101 4.89 3.77 -25.22
C ILE A 101 3.53 4.36 -24.89
N VAL A 102 3.50 5.69 -24.70
CA VAL A 102 2.30 6.44 -24.35
C VAL A 102 1.96 7.42 -25.48
N SER A 103 0.71 7.39 -25.90
CA SER A 103 0.17 8.24 -26.97
C SER A 103 0.12 9.71 -26.53
N PRO A 104 -0.11 10.66 -27.46
CA PRO A 104 -0.36 12.07 -27.17
C PRO A 104 -1.55 12.30 -26.23
N LYS A 105 -2.50 11.37 -26.19
CA LYS A 105 -3.69 11.39 -25.33
C LYS A 105 -3.49 10.65 -24.00
N TYR A 106 -2.24 10.36 -23.63
CA TYR A 106 -1.86 9.65 -22.40
C TYR A 106 -2.41 8.23 -22.28
N SER A 107 -2.73 7.54 -23.39
CA SER A 107 -3.08 6.13 -23.41
C SER A 107 -1.84 5.28 -23.65
N ILE A 108 -1.66 4.20 -22.92
CA ILE A 108 -0.60 3.22 -23.14
C ILE A 108 -0.94 2.45 -24.42
N LEU A 109 0.01 2.36 -25.33
CA LEU A 109 -0.14 1.68 -26.62
C LEU A 109 0.33 0.23 -26.56
N PHE A 110 1.54 0.00 -26.07
CA PHE A 110 2.12 -1.34 -25.87
C PHE A 110 3.26 -1.30 -24.87
N GLU A 111 3.57 -2.45 -24.30
CA GLU A 111 4.65 -2.66 -23.35
C GLU A 111 5.81 -3.41 -24.00
N PHE A 112 7.03 -3.16 -23.50
CA PHE A 112 8.24 -3.82 -23.93
C PHE A 112 9.28 -3.85 -22.81
N LEU A 113 10.35 -4.64 -23.00
CA LEU A 113 11.43 -4.72 -22.05
C LEU A 113 12.52 -3.69 -22.38
N MET A 114 12.92 -2.94 -21.37
CA MET A 114 14.13 -2.12 -21.39
C MET A 114 15.23 -2.91 -20.70
N ASP A 115 16.20 -3.37 -21.46
CA ASP A 115 17.38 -4.08 -20.95
C ASP A 115 18.57 -3.15 -20.70
N GLY A 116 19.73 -3.70 -20.40
CA GLY A 116 20.97 -2.97 -20.26
C GLY A 116 21.55 -2.45 -21.58
N GLY A 117 21.09 -2.93 -22.74
CA GLY A 117 21.56 -2.55 -24.06
C GLY A 117 21.12 -1.15 -24.47
N GLN A 118 19.83 -0.89 -24.42
CA GLN A 118 19.16 0.40 -24.73
C GLN A 118 19.51 1.01 -26.09
N GLN A 119 19.85 0.15 -27.05
CA GLN A 119 20.23 0.49 -28.43
C GLN A 119 19.42 -0.40 -29.37
N PHE A 120 18.16 -0.05 -29.63
CA PHE A 120 17.26 -0.87 -30.45
C PHE A 120 16.22 0.01 -31.17
N LYS A 121 15.47 -0.59 -32.09
CA LYS A 121 14.44 0.08 -32.86
C LYS A 121 13.07 -0.50 -32.57
N ILE A 122 12.07 0.36 -32.46
CA ILE A 122 10.66 0.02 -32.32
C ILE A 122 9.94 0.45 -33.60
N ALA A 123 9.19 -0.46 -34.22
CA ALA A 123 8.31 -0.18 -35.35
C ALA A 123 6.89 -0.62 -35.00
N ALA A 124 5.96 0.32 -34.98
CA ALA A 124 4.57 0.08 -34.63
C ALA A 124 3.61 0.90 -35.50
N ASP A 125 2.41 0.34 -35.70
CA ASP A 125 1.27 1.01 -36.28
C ASP A 125 0.10 0.98 -35.29
N THR A 126 -0.50 2.12 -34.99
CA THR A 126 -1.62 2.16 -34.02
C THR A 126 -2.88 1.49 -34.52
N LEU A 127 -2.99 1.20 -35.81
CA LEU A 127 -4.07 0.41 -36.39
C LEU A 127 -3.85 -1.09 -36.25
N ALA A 128 -2.61 -1.53 -35.95
CA ALA A 128 -2.22 -2.93 -35.82
C ALA A 128 -1.21 -3.11 -34.67
N LEU A 129 -1.56 -2.63 -33.47
CA LEU A 129 -0.66 -2.64 -32.30
C LEU A 129 -0.21 -4.04 -31.88
N ALA A 130 -0.95 -5.10 -32.25
CA ALA A 130 -0.53 -6.47 -31.96
C ALA A 130 0.71 -6.91 -32.77
N ASP A 131 1.00 -6.22 -33.86
CA ASP A 131 2.07 -6.58 -34.80
C ASP A 131 3.33 -5.67 -34.66
N PHE A 132 3.45 -4.91 -33.56
CA PHE A 132 4.63 -4.10 -33.33
C PHE A 132 5.90 -4.97 -33.27
N LYS A 133 7.01 -4.40 -33.71
CA LYS A 133 8.30 -5.10 -33.77
C LYS A 133 9.36 -4.32 -33.01
N ILE A 134 10.21 -5.04 -32.30
CA ILE A 134 11.42 -4.50 -31.70
C ILE A 134 12.60 -5.20 -32.35
N ILE A 135 13.54 -4.44 -32.89
CA ILE A 135 14.66 -4.93 -33.67
C ILE A 135 15.97 -4.59 -32.95
N GLY A 136 16.80 -5.60 -32.70
CA GLY A 136 18.08 -5.42 -32.01
C GLY A 136 18.01 -5.57 -30.51
N SER A 137 17.00 -6.27 -29.98
CA SER A 137 16.89 -6.59 -28.55
C SER A 137 16.48 -8.07 -28.36
N THR A 138 17.45 -8.90 -28.01
CA THR A 138 17.22 -10.32 -27.69
C THR A 138 16.23 -10.50 -26.54
N GLU A 139 16.23 -9.61 -25.55
CA GLU A 139 15.28 -9.67 -24.43
C GLU A 139 13.84 -9.48 -24.91
N ASN A 140 13.60 -8.60 -25.85
CA ASN A 140 12.27 -8.42 -26.41
C ASN A 140 11.86 -9.57 -27.34
N ASP A 141 12.79 -10.22 -28.02
CA ASP A 141 12.50 -11.44 -28.80
C ASP A 141 12.01 -12.56 -27.85
N ILE A 142 12.72 -12.80 -26.76
CA ILE A 142 12.34 -13.77 -25.72
C ILE A 142 10.97 -13.41 -25.13
N PHE A 143 10.76 -12.15 -24.74
CA PHE A 143 9.53 -11.66 -24.16
C PHE A 143 8.33 -11.83 -25.10
N SER A 144 8.49 -11.47 -26.37
CA SER A 144 7.45 -11.60 -27.39
C SER A 144 7.06 -13.07 -27.63
N ALA A 145 8.05 -13.95 -27.76
CA ALA A 145 7.82 -15.39 -27.94
C ALA A 145 7.08 -15.99 -26.74
N TYR A 146 7.55 -15.70 -25.51
CA TYR A 146 6.92 -16.14 -24.27
C TYR A 146 5.50 -15.62 -24.14
N SER A 147 5.29 -14.31 -24.35
CA SER A 147 3.97 -13.69 -24.24
C SER A 147 2.96 -14.28 -25.22
N LYS A 148 3.38 -14.56 -26.44
CA LYS A 148 2.54 -15.21 -27.47
C LYS A 148 2.08 -16.60 -27.00
N THR A 149 3.00 -17.43 -26.50
CA THR A 149 2.68 -18.77 -25.99
C THR A 149 1.76 -18.70 -24.77
N MET A 150 2.06 -17.80 -23.82
CA MET A 150 1.23 -17.64 -22.63
C MET A 150 -0.20 -17.19 -22.96
N ASN A 151 -0.37 -16.26 -23.92
CA ASN A 151 -1.69 -15.84 -24.40
C ASN A 151 -2.47 -16.99 -25.04
N GLN A 152 -1.82 -17.83 -25.84
CA GLN A 152 -2.45 -19.00 -26.44
C GLN A 152 -2.92 -20.01 -25.37
N LEU A 153 -2.06 -20.32 -24.39
CA LEU A 153 -2.40 -21.20 -23.28
C LEU A 153 -3.52 -20.62 -22.41
N GLY A 154 -3.50 -19.30 -22.19
CA GLY A 154 -4.56 -18.58 -21.47
C GLY A 154 -5.91 -18.67 -22.18
N MET A 155 -5.94 -18.48 -23.49
CA MET A 155 -7.17 -18.65 -24.28
C MET A 155 -7.70 -20.08 -24.21
N GLN A 156 -6.82 -21.09 -24.32
CA GLN A 156 -7.21 -22.51 -24.15
C GLN A 156 -7.81 -22.77 -22.77
N LYS A 157 -7.20 -22.24 -21.71
CA LYS A 157 -7.70 -22.40 -20.34
C LYS A 157 -9.09 -21.77 -20.18
N ASN A 158 -9.28 -20.55 -20.66
CA ASN A 158 -10.59 -19.87 -20.61
C ASN A 158 -11.68 -20.64 -21.37
N GLN A 159 -11.36 -21.20 -22.52
CA GLN A 159 -12.29 -22.06 -23.28
C GLN A 159 -12.65 -23.32 -22.48
N LEU A 160 -11.66 -23.96 -21.85
CA LEU A 160 -11.91 -25.14 -20.99
C LEU A 160 -12.76 -24.77 -19.77
N GLU A 161 -12.57 -23.62 -19.16
CA GLU A 161 -13.38 -23.13 -18.02
C GLU A 161 -14.85 -22.95 -18.44
N GLN A 162 -15.10 -22.32 -19.58
CA GLN A 162 -16.45 -22.16 -20.12
C GLN A 162 -17.12 -23.51 -20.42
N SER A 163 -16.36 -24.44 -21.03
CA SER A 163 -16.87 -25.79 -21.34
C SER A 163 -17.12 -26.61 -20.08
N PHE A 164 -16.22 -26.51 -19.09
CA PHE A 164 -16.37 -27.19 -17.79
C PHE A 164 -17.62 -26.72 -17.02
N ALA A 165 -17.93 -25.43 -17.10
CA ALA A 165 -19.14 -24.87 -16.48
C ALA A 165 -20.43 -25.51 -17.03
N SER A 166 -20.37 -26.02 -18.25
CA SER A 166 -21.47 -26.72 -18.94
C SER A 166 -21.47 -28.24 -18.76
N ALA A 167 -20.46 -28.80 -18.06
CA ALA A 167 -20.34 -30.26 -17.84
C ALA A 167 -21.49 -30.80 -16.98
N LYS A 168 -22.21 -31.80 -17.49
CA LYS A 168 -23.38 -32.39 -16.85
C LYS A 168 -23.09 -33.72 -16.17
N THR A 169 -22.06 -34.44 -16.62
CA THR A 169 -21.73 -35.78 -16.13
C THR A 169 -20.40 -35.80 -15.36
N ALA A 170 -20.20 -36.85 -14.57
CA ALA A 170 -18.93 -37.09 -13.90
C ALA A 170 -17.80 -37.38 -14.93
N ALA A 171 -18.13 -38.00 -16.04
CA ALA A 171 -17.19 -38.29 -17.13
C ALA A 171 -16.72 -37.00 -17.81
N ASP A 172 -17.64 -36.07 -18.12
CA ASP A 172 -17.28 -34.76 -18.67
C ASP A 172 -16.37 -33.99 -17.71
N SER A 173 -16.72 -33.97 -16.41
CA SER A 173 -15.92 -33.32 -15.39
C SER A 173 -14.51 -33.90 -15.30
N ALA A 174 -14.36 -35.21 -15.34
CA ALA A 174 -13.05 -35.90 -15.33
C ALA A 174 -12.22 -35.56 -16.59
N TYR A 175 -12.86 -35.50 -17.74
CA TYR A 175 -12.22 -35.10 -19.00
C TYR A 175 -11.65 -33.66 -18.89
N TYR A 176 -12.46 -32.68 -18.49
CA TYR A 176 -11.98 -31.31 -18.38
C TYR A 176 -10.90 -31.15 -17.32
N ILE A 177 -10.97 -31.83 -16.18
CA ILE A 177 -9.91 -31.83 -15.16
C ILE A 177 -8.58 -32.34 -15.76
N ALA A 178 -8.61 -33.40 -16.61
CA ALA A 178 -7.42 -33.88 -17.29
C ALA A 178 -6.87 -32.86 -18.30
N GLN A 179 -7.74 -32.15 -19.03
CA GLN A 179 -7.31 -31.06 -19.92
C GLN A 179 -6.69 -29.87 -19.16
N PHE A 180 -7.26 -29.47 -18.02
CA PHE A 180 -6.66 -28.44 -17.15
C PHE A 180 -5.25 -28.84 -16.71
N LYS A 181 -5.06 -30.08 -16.24
CA LYS A 181 -3.73 -30.57 -15.86
C LYS A 181 -2.72 -30.48 -17.01
N LYS A 182 -3.15 -30.79 -18.24
CA LYS A 182 -2.30 -30.68 -19.43
C LYS A 182 -1.92 -29.23 -19.72
N VAL A 183 -2.87 -28.32 -19.69
CA VAL A 183 -2.58 -26.89 -19.90
C VAL A 183 -1.67 -26.32 -18.78
N ASP A 184 -1.89 -26.73 -17.54
CA ASP A 184 -1.02 -26.32 -16.42
C ASP A 184 0.40 -26.90 -16.56
N SER A 185 0.55 -28.13 -17.09
CA SER A 185 1.87 -28.70 -17.47
C SER A 185 2.56 -27.84 -18.52
N ASN A 186 1.84 -27.49 -19.60
CA ASN A 186 2.39 -26.65 -20.66
C ASN A 186 2.87 -25.29 -20.16
N PHE A 187 2.13 -24.66 -19.22
CA PHE A 187 2.60 -23.44 -18.55
C PHE A 187 3.90 -23.66 -17.78
N LYS A 188 4.03 -24.76 -17.05
CA LYS A 188 5.26 -25.10 -16.31
C LYS A 188 6.43 -25.36 -17.27
N GLU A 189 6.18 -26.09 -18.34
CA GLU A 189 7.19 -26.41 -19.37
C GLU A 189 7.74 -25.14 -20.04
N GLU A 190 6.88 -24.19 -20.43
CA GLU A 190 7.33 -22.93 -21.04
C GLU A 190 8.16 -22.07 -20.07
N ARG A 191 7.79 -22.04 -18.78
CA ARG A 191 8.61 -21.39 -17.77
C ARG A 191 9.97 -22.06 -17.60
N GLN A 192 9.98 -23.40 -17.54
CA GLN A 192 11.22 -24.17 -17.44
C GLN A 192 12.12 -23.98 -18.67
N LYS A 193 11.55 -23.87 -19.87
CA LYS A 193 12.29 -23.56 -21.09
C LYS A 193 13.06 -22.26 -20.98
N ILE A 194 12.43 -21.17 -20.52
CA ILE A 194 13.12 -19.89 -20.28
C ILE A 194 14.27 -20.09 -19.29
N THR A 195 14.03 -20.81 -18.21
CA THR A 195 15.01 -21.11 -17.16
C THR A 195 16.28 -21.77 -17.71
N THR A 196 16.12 -22.66 -18.70
CA THR A 196 17.24 -23.44 -19.28
C THR A 196 17.88 -22.74 -20.47
N THR A 197 17.08 -22.11 -21.34
CA THR A 197 17.58 -21.56 -22.63
C THR A 197 18.04 -20.09 -22.49
N ALA A 198 17.54 -19.35 -21.50
CA ALA A 198 17.86 -17.95 -21.29
C ALA A 198 18.05 -17.61 -19.78
N PRO A 199 19.00 -18.26 -19.09
CA PRO A 199 19.15 -18.20 -17.63
C PRO A 199 19.52 -16.81 -17.11
N ASN A 200 20.10 -15.94 -17.94
CA ASN A 200 20.51 -14.58 -17.58
C ASN A 200 19.55 -13.51 -18.12
N SER A 201 18.40 -13.89 -18.67
CA SER A 201 17.45 -12.96 -19.27
C SER A 201 16.63 -12.22 -18.21
N MET A 202 16.05 -11.08 -18.61
CA MET A 202 15.06 -10.38 -17.79
C MET A 202 13.81 -11.24 -17.59
N MET A 203 13.44 -12.06 -18.58
CA MET A 203 12.32 -13.00 -18.43
C MET A 203 12.58 -14.02 -17.33
N ARG A 204 13.80 -14.56 -17.22
CA ARG A 204 14.16 -15.43 -16.10
C ARG A 204 14.01 -14.70 -14.76
N PHE A 205 14.54 -13.48 -14.65
CA PHE A 205 14.39 -12.68 -13.45
C PHE A 205 12.90 -12.46 -13.07
N PHE A 206 12.03 -12.15 -14.03
CA PHE A 206 10.61 -12.00 -13.77
C PHE A 206 9.95 -13.28 -13.28
N LEU A 207 10.27 -14.40 -13.91
CA LEU A 207 9.75 -15.70 -13.51
C LEU A 207 10.18 -16.11 -12.11
N ASP A 208 11.42 -15.82 -11.74
CA ASP A 208 11.95 -16.06 -10.40
C ASP A 208 11.21 -15.21 -9.35
N VAL A 209 11.03 -13.92 -9.60
CA VAL A 209 10.27 -13.03 -8.69
C VAL A 209 8.82 -13.48 -8.54
N LEU A 210 8.20 -13.96 -9.62
CA LEU A 210 6.81 -14.43 -9.63
C LEU A 210 6.63 -15.84 -9.06
N GLN A 211 7.69 -16.59 -8.90
CA GLN A 211 7.61 -17.95 -8.40
C GLN A 211 6.96 -18.00 -7.02
N ARG A 212 6.09 -18.98 -6.83
CA ARG A 212 5.48 -19.33 -5.56
C ARG A 212 6.09 -20.61 -5.04
N PRO A 213 6.45 -20.67 -3.73
CA PRO A 213 6.90 -21.92 -3.14
C PRO A 213 5.76 -22.95 -3.18
N GLU A 214 6.08 -24.17 -3.64
CA GLU A 214 5.17 -25.30 -3.57
C GLU A 214 5.58 -26.18 -2.38
N PRO A 215 4.73 -26.34 -1.33
CA PRO A 215 5.07 -27.18 -0.18
C PRO A 215 5.28 -28.63 -0.63
N PRO A 216 6.30 -29.33 -0.09
CA PRO A 216 6.41 -30.78 -0.28
C PRO A 216 5.27 -31.52 0.41
N ALA A 217 5.29 -32.84 0.39
CA ALA A 217 4.28 -33.65 1.06
C ALA A 217 4.15 -33.25 2.55
N ILE A 218 2.90 -33.09 3.02
CA ILE A 218 2.61 -32.66 4.39
C ILE A 218 3.14 -33.73 5.37
N PRO A 219 3.99 -33.36 6.34
CA PRO A 219 4.51 -34.30 7.31
C PRO A 219 3.40 -34.81 8.25
N ILE A 220 3.54 -36.06 8.68
CA ILE A 220 2.66 -36.67 9.68
C ILE A 220 3.33 -36.52 11.04
N VAL A 221 2.71 -35.79 11.96
CA VAL A 221 3.17 -35.59 13.34
C VAL A 221 2.15 -36.23 14.29
N ASN A 222 2.61 -37.15 15.14
CA ASN A 222 1.75 -37.92 16.09
C ASN A 222 0.54 -38.60 15.38
N GLY A 223 0.76 -39.18 14.19
CA GLY A 223 -0.26 -39.89 13.44
C GLY A 223 -1.28 -38.99 12.70
N LYS A 224 -1.08 -37.67 12.69
CA LYS A 224 -1.96 -36.71 12.01
C LYS A 224 -1.14 -35.82 11.06
N ALA A 225 -1.73 -35.50 9.92
CA ALA A 225 -1.13 -34.53 8.99
C ALA A 225 -1.04 -33.15 9.67
N ASP A 226 0.13 -32.52 9.60
CA ASP A 226 0.34 -31.17 10.11
C ASP A 226 -0.30 -30.13 9.15
N SER A 227 -1.52 -29.72 9.45
CA SER A 227 -2.26 -28.75 8.64
C SER A 227 -1.63 -27.35 8.61
N THR A 228 -0.68 -27.05 9.50
CA THR A 228 -0.01 -25.75 9.58
C THR A 228 1.25 -25.71 8.71
N TYR A 229 1.82 -26.86 8.38
CA TYR A 229 3.06 -26.98 7.62
C TYR A 229 3.05 -26.22 6.29
N PRO A 230 2.01 -26.30 5.43
CA PRO A 230 1.99 -25.59 4.17
C PRO A 230 2.08 -24.06 4.35
N PHE A 231 1.41 -23.52 5.38
CA PHE A 231 1.46 -22.09 5.69
C PHE A 231 2.89 -21.64 6.04
N TYR A 232 3.53 -22.32 6.99
CA TYR A 232 4.88 -21.96 7.43
C TYR A 232 5.92 -22.21 6.34
N TYR A 233 5.76 -23.29 5.56
CA TYR A 233 6.64 -23.54 4.42
C TYR A 233 6.58 -22.40 3.42
N ILE A 234 5.38 -22.00 2.97
CA ILE A 234 5.21 -20.90 2.02
C ILE A 234 5.75 -19.60 2.60
N LYS A 235 5.44 -19.29 3.87
CA LYS A 235 5.93 -18.07 4.52
C LYS A 235 7.46 -18.00 4.48
N ASN A 236 8.14 -19.07 4.89
CA ASN A 236 9.59 -19.12 5.03
C ASN A 236 10.33 -19.09 3.68
N HIS A 237 9.68 -19.58 2.61
CA HIS A 237 10.25 -19.66 1.26
C HIS A 237 9.68 -18.61 0.28
N PHE A 238 8.85 -17.67 0.77
CA PHE A 238 8.14 -16.72 -0.09
C PHE A 238 9.08 -15.83 -0.91
N TRP A 239 10.27 -15.55 -0.37
CA TRP A 239 11.25 -14.62 -0.90
C TRP A 239 12.52 -15.28 -1.46
N ASP A 240 12.59 -16.62 -1.52
CA ASP A 240 13.81 -17.35 -1.90
C ASP A 240 14.42 -16.89 -3.23
N ASN A 241 13.58 -16.51 -4.18
CA ASN A 241 14.02 -16.10 -5.52
C ASN A 241 13.98 -14.57 -5.73
N VAL A 242 13.94 -13.79 -4.66
CA VAL A 242 13.89 -12.32 -4.72
C VAL A 242 15.15 -11.70 -4.17
N VAL A 243 15.90 -11.02 -5.02
CA VAL A 243 17.08 -10.26 -4.64
C VAL A 243 16.67 -8.83 -4.32
N PHE A 244 16.46 -8.52 -3.05
CA PHE A 244 15.86 -7.26 -2.60
C PHE A 244 16.66 -5.99 -2.89
N ASN A 245 17.92 -6.05 -3.27
CA ASN A 245 18.70 -4.89 -3.70
C ASN A 245 18.70 -4.68 -5.22
N ASP A 246 17.93 -5.47 -5.96
CA ASP A 246 17.78 -5.33 -7.40
C ASP A 246 16.74 -4.26 -7.76
N ASN A 247 17.21 -3.15 -8.34
CA ASN A 247 16.35 -2.03 -8.71
C ASN A 247 15.32 -2.36 -9.80
N ARG A 248 15.52 -3.44 -10.57
CA ARG A 248 14.53 -3.90 -11.56
C ARG A 248 13.18 -4.23 -10.94
N LEU A 249 13.15 -4.64 -9.66
CA LEU A 249 11.93 -4.97 -8.93
C LEU A 249 10.90 -3.85 -8.97
N VAL A 250 11.33 -2.59 -8.75
CA VAL A 250 10.40 -1.44 -8.75
C VAL A 250 9.90 -1.07 -10.14
N ARG A 251 10.58 -1.56 -11.20
CA ARG A 251 10.21 -1.36 -12.60
C ARG A 251 9.31 -2.45 -13.15
N THR A 252 8.63 -3.17 -12.25
CA THR A 252 7.66 -4.22 -12.56
C THR A 252 6.33 -3.95 -11.86
N PRO A 253 5.18 -4.29 -12.46
CA PRO A 253 3.86 -4.07 -11.84
C PRO A 253 3.53 -5.11 -10.75
N PHE A 254 4.30 -6.20 -10.65
CA PHE A 254 3.96 -7.36 -9.81
C PHE A 254 4.73 -7.43 -8.48
N PHE A 255 5.89 -6.79 -8.36
CA PHE A 255 6.68 -6.85 -7.12
C PHE A 255 5.93 -6.23 -5.93
N GLU A 256 5.37 -5.04 -6.11
CA GLU A 256 4.60 -4.38 -5.05
C GLU A 256 3.39 -5.21 -4.64
N ALA A 257 2.68 -5.81 -5.60
CA ALA A 257 1.56 -6.71 -5.34
C ALA A 257 2.00 -7.95 -4.53
N LYS A 258 3.20 -8.49 -4.82
CA LYS A 258 3.79 -9.61 -4.07
C LYS A 258 4.10 -9.21 -2.62
N VAL A 259 4.62 -7.99 -2.40
CA VAL A 259 4.82 -7.44 -1.03
C VAL A 259 3.49 -7.34 -0.30
N ASP A 260 2.46 -6.78 -0.94
CA ASP A 260 1.14 -6.64 -0.32
C ASP A 260 0.50 -7.99 0.02
N GLU A 261 0.64 -8.97 -0.86
CA GLU A 261 0.18 -10.34 -0.62
C GLU A 261 0.88 -10.98 0.59
N TYR A 262 2.19 -10.82 0.71
CA TYR A 262 2.95 -11.35 1.84
C TYR A 262 2.46 -10.78 3.17
N PHE A 263 2.34 -9.46 3.28
CA PHE A 263 1.84 -8.80 4.48
C PHE A 263 0.38 -9.10 4.78
N LYS A 264 -0.43 -9.34 3.75
CA LYS A 264 -1.84 -9.70 3.92
C LYS A 264 -2.03 -11.12 4.45
N ASN A 265 -1.29 -12.07 3.90
CA ASN A 265 -1.57 -13.50 4.09
C ASN A 265 -0.63 -14.20 5.07
N TYR A 266 0.61 -13.72 5.24
CA TYR A 266 1.67 -14.44 5.98
C TYR A 266 2.25 -13.67 7.16
N VAL A 267 1.96 -12.38 7.29
CA VAL A 267 2.42 -11.56 8.42
C VAL A 267 1.27 -11.31 9.39
N SER A 268 1.51 -11.56 10.68
CA SER A 268 0.55 -11.21 11.72
C SER A 268 0.23 -9.72 11.68
N LYS A 269 -0.99 -9.34 12.08
CA LYS A 269 -1.38 -7.92 12.19
C LYS A 269 -0.82 -7.23 13.42
N GLU A 270 -0.16 -7.97 14.30
CA GLU A 270 0.54 -7.44 15.46
C GLU A 270 1.70 -6.52 15.04
N PRO A 271 1.84 -5.33 15.65
CA PRO A 271 2.84 -4.34 15.25
C PRO A 271 4.27 -4.88 15.24
N ASP A 272 4.64 -5.68 16.24
CA ASP A 272 6.01 -6.18 16.39
C ASP A 272 6.36 -7.17 15.27
N SER A 273 5.43 -8.06 14.89
CA SER A 273 5.61 -8.96 13.74
C SER A 273 5.77 -8.20 12.42
N ILE A 274 5.02 -7.11 12.26
CA ILE A 274 5.16 -6.25 11.08
C ILE A 274 6.51 -5.53 11.07
N ILE A 275 6.95 -5.03 12.23
CA ILE A 275 8.24 -4.34 12.39
C ILE A 275 9.39 -5.27 12.00
N GLU A 276 9.39 -6.52 12.45
CA GLU A 276 10.41 -7.51 12.11
C GLU A 276 10.53 -7.70 10.59
N GLU A 277 9.42 -7.92 9.90
CA GLU A 277 9.40 -8.12 8.45
C GLU A 277 9.80 -6.86 7.66
N VAL A 278 9.32 -5.69 8.08
CA VAL A 278 9.68 -4.41 7.48
C VAL A 278 11.16 -4.11 7.67
N GLN A 279 11.69 -4.33 8.88
CA GLN A 279 13.10 -4.15 9.20
C GLN A 279 13.97 -5.08 8.35
N TYR A 280 13.60 -6.36 8.21
CA TYR A 280 14.29 -7.32 7.37
C TYR A 280 14.34 -6.83 5.92
N MET A 281 13.19 -6.51 5.31
CA MET A 281 13.15 -6.06 3.91
C MET A 281 13.96 -4.80 3.66
N LEU A 282 13.89 -3.81 4.54
CA LEU A 282 14.66 -2.57 4.41
C LEU A 282 16.16 -2.80 4.58
N THR A 283 16.56 -3.73 5.46
CA THR A 283 17.97 -4.08 5.68
C THR A 283 18.58 -4.72 4.43
N VAL A 284 17.90 -5.73 3.85
CA VAL A 284 18.41 -6.42 2.65
C VAL A 284 18.32 -5.57 1.38
N ALA A 285 17.39 -4.61 1.33
CA ALA A 285 17.27 -3.66 0.22
C ALA A 285 18.25 -2.47 0.30
N LYS A 286 18.96 -2.28 1.40
CA LYS A 286 19.71 -1.05 1.74
C LYS A 286 20.67 -0.54 0.65
N THR A 287 21.27 -1.44 -0.12
CA THR A 287 22.20 -1.08 -1.20
C THR A 287 21.52 -0.77 -2.53
N GLY A 288 20.23 -1.05 -2.66
CA GLY A 288 19.45 -0.76 -3.86
C GLY A 288 19.03 0.70 -3.95
N LYS A 289 19.48 1.39 -5.00
CA LYS A 289 19.28 2.84 -5.15
C LYS A 289 17.82 3.26 -5.35
N GLU A 290 17.00 2.41 -5.94
CA GLU A 290 15.57 2.68 -6.18
C GLU A 290 14.67 1.84 -5.29
N ILE A 291 15.00 0.56 -5.05
CA ILE A 291 14.15 -0.36 -4.30
C ILE A 291 14.09 -0.01 -2.81
N TYR A 292 15.21 0.39 -2.21
CA TYR A 292 15.26 0.76 -0.80
C TYR A 292 14.35 1.96 -0.48
N PRO A 293 14.51 3.13 -1.16
CA PRO A 293 13.62 4.25 -0.91
C PRO A 293 12.16 3.96 -1.30
N PHE A 294 11.92 3.13 -2.31
CA PHE A 294 10.57 2.68 -2.67
C PHE A 294 9.91 1.92 -1.51
N LEU A 295 10.57 0.92 -0.95
CA LEU A 295 10.04 0.14 0.18
C LEU A 295 9.86 1.00 1.43
N LEU A 296 10.83 1.85 1.76
CA LEU A 296 10.74 2.77 2.89
C LEU A 296 9.52 3.69 2.75
N PHE A 297 9.31 4.26 1.57
CA PHE A 297 8.17 5.12 1.30
C PHE A 297 6.84 4.34 1.32
N LYS A 298 6.79 3.16 0.72
CA LYS A 298 5.62 2.28 0.74
C LYS A 298 5.16 1.96 2.16
N PHE A 299 6.07 1.50 3.02
CA PHE A 299 5.73 1.17 4.40
C PHE A 299 5.37 2.41 5.21
N THR A 300 6.07 3.53 5.00
CA THR A 300 5.73 4.79 5.65
C THR A 300 4.31 5.22 5.32
N ASN A 301 3.94 5.25 4.04
CA ASN A 301 2.58 5.63 3.62
C ASN A 301 1.51 4.68 4.17
N LYS A 302 1.82 3.39 4.26
CA LYS A 302 0.88 2.40 4.80
C LYS A 302 0.63 2.60 6.29
N TYR A 303 1.65 2.93 7.07
CA TYR A 303 1.57 2.95 8.54
C TYR A 303 1.53 4.35 9.17
N ILE A 304 1.66 5.43 8.39
CA ILE A 304 1.47 6.80 8.88
C ILE A 304 0.02 7.07 9.33
N SER A 305 -0.94 6.35 8.72
CA SER A 305 -2.35 6.34 9.09
C SER A 305 -2.86 4.90 9.01
N PRO A 306 -2.52 4.06 10.00
CA PRO A 306 -2.74 2.63 9.92
C PRO A 306 -4.22 2.25 10.01
N GLU A 307 -4.56 1.13 9.38
CA GLU A 307 -5.91 0.56 9.39
C GLU A 307 -6.27 -0.08 10.73
N PHE A 308 -5.29 -0.71 11.40
CA PHE A 308 -5.50 -1.43 12.66
C PHE A 308 -4.89 -0.69 13.84
N MET A 309 -5.59 -0.76 14.97
CA MET A 309 -5.16 -0.19 16.23
C MET A 309 -3.75 -0.69 16.63
N GLY A 310 -2.88 0.24 17.06
CA GLY A 310 -1.52 -0.08 17.53
C GLY A 310 -0.46 -0.17 16.41
N GLN A 311 -0.84 -0.27 15.15
CA GLN A 311 0.12 -0.32 14.02
C GLN A 311 0.83 1.01 13.75
N ASP A 312 0.46 2.09 14.39
CA ASP A 312 1.22 3.34 14.45
C ASP A 312 2.62 3.16 15.06
N LYS A 313 2.85 2.12 15.88
CA LYS A 313 4.19 1.69 16.30
C LYS A 313 5.11 1.40 15.11
N VAL A 314 4.59 0.84 14.03
CA VAL A 314 5.37 0.54 12.81
C VAL A 314 5.89 1.83 12.19
N PHE A 315 5.02 2.85 12.06
CA PHE A 315 5.44 4.16 11.56
C PHE A 315 6.50 4.81 12.48
N LEU A 316 6.32 4.73 13.79
CA LEU A 316 7.32 5.25 14.74
C LEU A 316 8.66 4.52 14.63
N HIS A 317 8.65 3.19 14.45
CA HIS A 317 9.85 2.42 14.19
C HIS A 317 10.57 2.91 12.93
N LEU A 318 9.83 3.15 11.83
CA LEU A 318 10.38 3.69 10.59
C LEU A 318 10.98 5.08 10.81
N PHE A 319 10.29 5.95 11.52
CA PHE A 319 10.79 7.28 11.85
C PHE A 319 12.09 7.22 12.67
N GLN A 320 12.09 6.47 13.77
CA GLN A 320 13.23 6.39 14.70
C GLN A 320 14.45 5.70 14.12
N ASN A 321 14.26 4.69 13.26
CA ASN A 321 15.36 3.87 12.77
C ASN A 321 15.89 4.26 11.39
N PHE A 322 15.11 5.02 10.62
CA PHE A 322 15.48 5.41 9.26
C PHE A 322 15.43 6.93 9.07
N PHE A 323 14.30 7.59 9.20
CA PHE A 323 14.19 9.03 8.89
C PHE A 323 14.99 9.92 9.83
N SER A 324 14.98 9.68 11.14
CA SER A 324 15.74 10.42 12.12
C SER A 324 17.26 10.21 11.97
N LYS A 325 17.69 9.12 11.31
CA LYS A 325 19.08 8.79 11.01
C LYS A 325 19.55 9.26 9.63
N GLY A 326 18.71 10.02 8.92
CA GLY A 326 19.09 10.69 7.67
C GLY A 326 18.62 10.02 6.38
N ASP A 327 17.81 8.95 6.43
CA ASP A 327 17.24 8.30 5.23
C ASP A 327 16.12 9.15 4.60
N THR A 328 16.45 10.36 4.16
CA THR A 328 15.48 11.35 3.67
C THR A 328 15.75 11.79 2.23
N VAL A 329 16.60 11.06 1.51
CA VAL A 329 17.18 11.50 0.21
C VAL A 329 16.11 11.82 -0.86
N LEU A 330 14.98 11.11 -0.86
CA LEU A 330 13.88 11.34 -1.81
C LEU A 330 12.77 12.26 -1.28
N LEU A 331 12.89 12.77 -0.05
CA LEU A 331 11.87 13.62 0.54
C LEU A 331 12.19 15.10 0.30
N ASN A 332 11.20 15.87 -0.16
CA ASN A 332 11.25 17.31 -0.11
C ASN A 332 11.08 17.81 1.34
N ASN A 333 11.32 19.09 1.57
CA ASN A 333 11.26 19.67 2.92
C ASN A 333 9.86 19.57 3.55
N ASP A 334 8.80 19.71 2.77
CA ASP A 334 7.42 19.63 3.27
C ASP A 334 7.09 18.20 3.72
N SER A 335 7.49 17.19 2.95
CA SER A 335 7.33 15.78 3.34
C SER A 335 8.13 15.42 4.59
N LYS A 336 9.39 15.92 4.72
CA LYS A 336 10.20 15.74 5.92
C LYS A 336 9.52 16.34 7.15
N LYS A 337 9.01 17.56 7.01
CA LYS A 337 8.29 18.26 8.08
C LYS A 337 7.03 17.49 8.47
N ALA A 338 6.20 17.09 7.51
CA ALA A 338 4.97 16.34 7.75
C ALA A 338 5.21 15.00 8.47
N ILE A 339 6.22 14.22 8.03
CA ILE A 339 6.61 12.95 8.66
C ILE A 339 7.09 13.19 10.10
N THR A 340 7.88 14.25 10.32
CA THR A 340 8.41 14.59 11.64
C THR A 340 7.32 15.02 12.60
N GLU A 341 6.45 15.94 12.18
CA GLU A 341 5.30 16.41 12.98
C GLU A 341 4.36 15.26 13.32
N ARG A 342 4.10 14.37 12.35
CA ARG A 342 3.27 13.18 12.56
C ARG A 342 3.88 12.22 13.57
N ALA A 343 5.19 11.98 13.50
CA ALA A 343 5.90 11.12 14.44
C ALA A 343 5.82 11.65 15.87
N TYR A 344 6.04 12.94 16.07
CA TYR A 344 5.92 13.57 17.41
C TYR A 344 4.48 13.52 17.94
N SER A 345 3.49 13.72 17.08
CA SER A 345 2.09 13.60 17.45
C SER A 345 1.77 12.17 17.94
N ILE A 346 2.19 11.13 17.21
CA ILE A 346 1.93 9.75 17.57
C ILE A 346 2.70 9.29 18.81
N MET A 347 3.98 9.70 18.97
CA MET A 347 4.80 9.32 20.13
C MET A 347 4.12 9.58 21.47
N ALA A 348 3.34 10.65 21.57
CA ALA A 348 2.66 11.02 22.80
C ALA A 348 1.48 10.11 23.16
N ASN A 349 0.90 9.40 22.18
CA ASN A 349 -0.36 8.65 22.37
C ASN A 349 -0.32 7.20 21.89
N VAL A 350 0.83 6.57 21.92
CA VAL A 350 0.97 5.12 21.63
C VAL A 350 0.22 4.30 22.67
N ILE A 351 -0.41 3.22 22.24
CA ILE A 351 -1.05 2.26 23.16
C ILE A 351 -0.01 1.71 24.15
N GLY A 352 -0.39 1.69 25.42
CA GLY A 352 0.44 1.34 26.54
C GLY A 352 1.15 2.53 27.19
N ASN A 353 1.26 3.68 26.52
CA ASN A 353 1.81 4.90 27.12
C ASN A 353 0.79 5.57 28.05
N THR A 354 1.29 6.32 29.03
CA THR A 354 0.46 7.23 29.84
C THR A 354 -0.09 8.34 28.95
N ALA A 355 -1.40 8.55 28.99
CA ALA A 355 -2.07 9.57 28.20
C ALA A 355 -1.53 10.97 28.54
N PRO A 356 -1.38 11.89 27.59
CA PRO A 356 -0.99 13.26 27.87
C PRO A 356 -1.93 13.92 28.89
N ALA A 357 -1.40 14.87 29.69
CA ALA A 357 -2.20 15.60 30.68
C ALA A 357 -3.32 16.41 29.99
N LEU A 358 -4.50 16.39 30.61
CA LEU A 358 -5.62 17.26 30.28
C LEU A 358 -5.93 18.10 31.52
N ASP A 359 -5.28 19.27 31.59
CA ASP A 359 -5.53 20.27 32.63
C ASP A 359 -6.32 21.43 31.98
N LEU A 360 -7.64 21.31 32.03
CA LEU A 360 -8.60 22.15 31.31
C LEU A 360 -9.69 22.67 32.26
N ASN A 361 -10.67 23.38 31.70
CA ASN A 361 -11.82 23.86 32.47
C ASN A 361 -13.03 22.92 32.20
N THR A 362 -13.83 22.67 33.26
CA THR A 362 -15.15 22.06 33.08
C THR A 362 -16.12 23.04 32.43
N ILE A 363 -17.26 22.53 31.96
CA ILE A 363 -18.34 23.33 31.38
C ILE A 363 -18.82 24.45 32.38
N ASP A 364 -18.65 24.23 33.69
CA ASP A 364 -18.97 25.18 34.77
C ASP A 364 -17.77 26.03 35.18
N ASN A 365 -16.72 26.11 34.38
CA ASN A 365 -15.51 26.91 34.64
C ASN A 365 -14.66 26.46 35.85
N LYS A 366 -14.79 25.24 36.33
CA LYS A 366 -13.95 24.69 37.39
C LYS A 366 -12.70 24.03 36.78
N ALA A 367 -11.57 24.10 37.50
CA ALA A 367 -10.36 23.43 37.08
C ALA A 367 -10.54 21.93 37.08
N PHE A 368 -10.14 21.30 35.97
CA PHE A 368 -10.12 19.85 35.77
C PHE A 368 -8.70 19.36 35.53
N SER A 369 -8.38 18.19 36.06
CA SER A 369 -7.14 17.49 35.76
C SER A 369 -7.41 15.98 35.54
N LEU A 370 -6.96 15.43 34.41
CA LEU A 370 -7.13 14.02 34.07
C LEU A 370 -6.55 13.10 35.14
N TYR A 371 -5.37 13.41 35.64
CA TYR A 371 -4.67 12.57 36.63
C TYR A 371 -5.27 12.59 38.04
N LYS A 372 -6.14 13.57 38.33
CA LYS A 372 -6.91 13.59 39.58
C LYS A 372 -8.20 12.77 39.53
N GLN A 373 -8.52 12.20 38.35
CA GLN A 373 -9.72 11.38 38.20
C GLN A 373 -9.44 9.94 38.59
N SER A 374 -10.29 9.35 39.43
CA SER A 374 -10.22 7.93 39.83
C SER A 374 -11.37 7.18 39.18
N ALA A 375 -11.03 6.25 38.27
CA ALA A 375 -11.99 5.37 37.60
C ALA A 375 -11.30 4.09 37.14
N LYS A 376 -12.05 2.96 37.02
CA LYS A 376 -11.52 1.71 36.48
C LYS A 376 -11.07 1.92 35.02
N TYR A 377 -11.88 2.66 34.26
CA TYR A 377 -11.59 3.08 32.90
C TYR A 377 -11.96 4.55 32.72
N THR A 378 -11.27 5.24 31.81
CA THR A 378 -11.63 6.60 31.41
C THR A 378 -11.79 6.63 29.90
N PHE A 379 -12.99 6.97 29.41
CA PHE A 379 -13.25 7.19 28.00
C PHE A 379 -13.19 8.69 27.69
N ILE A 380 -12.35 9.07 26.75
CA ILE A 380 -12.17 10.48 26.33
C ILE A 380 -12.69 10.61 24.91
N ALA A 381 -13.63 11.55 24.72
CA ALA A 381 -14.19 11.90 23.41
C ALA A 381 -13.81 13.35 23.06
N PHE A 382 -12.93 13.53 22.08
CA PHE A 382 -12.65 14.84 21.48
C PHE A 382 -13.67 15.09 20.37
N TRP A 383 -14.44 16.16 20.49
CA TRP A 383 -15.52 16.42 19.55
C TRP A 383 -15.83 17.92 19.38
N ASP A 384 -16.55 18.24 18.30
CA ASP A 384 -16.96 19.59 17.92
C ASP A 384 -18.47 19.60 17.67
N PRO A 385 -19.23 20.53 18.27
CA PRO A 385 -20.67 20.63 18.11
C PRO A 385 -21.11 21.00 16.69
N THR A 386 -20.22 21.52 15.87
CA THR A 386 -20.50 21.88 14.47
C THR A 386 -20.20 20.74 13.49
N CYS A 387 -19.46 19.73 13.92
CA CYS A 387 -19.13 18.57 13.10
C CYS A 387 -20.34 17.62 12.93
N GLY A 388 -20.73 17.33 11.68
CA GLY A 388 -21.85 16.44 11.38
C GLY A 388 -21.69 15.02 11.95
N HIS A 389 -20.50 14.44 11.84
CA HIS A 389 -20.21 13.13 12.44
C HIS A 389 -20.33 13.15 13.97
N CYS A 390 -19.90 14.21 14.62
CA CYS A 390 -20.04 14.34 16.08
C CYS A 390 -21.49 14.35 16.49
N LYS A 391 -22.34 15.07 15.76
CA LYS A 391 -23.80 15.11 16.03
C LYS A 391 -24.47 13.74 15.97
N THR A 392 -23.96 12.86 15.13
CA THR A 392 -24.46 11.48 15.01
C THR A 392 -23.85 10.54 16.04
N GLU A 393 -22.53 10.61 16.24
CA GLU A 393 -21.82 9.64 17.05
C GLU A 393 -21.92 9.91 18.56
N MET A 394 -21.93 11.16 18.99
CA MET A 394 -21.94 11.48 20.43
C MET A 394 -23.18 10.96 21.17
N PRO A 395 -24.42 11.05 20.64
CA PRO A 395 -25.60 10.41 21.24
C PRO A 395 -25.50 8.88 21.29
N ARG A 396 -24.85 8.26 20.30
CA ARG A 396 -24.61 6.81 20.31
C ARG A 396 -23.64 6.41 21.42
N VAL A 397 -22.56 7.16 21.60
CA VAL A 397 -21.60 6.95 22.71
C VAL A 397 -22.34 7.04 24.05
N ASP A 398 -23.18 8.05 24.24
CA ASP A 398 -23.98 8.20 25.47
C ASP A 398 -24.93 7.04 25.70
N SER A 399 -25.57 6.54 24.63
CA SER A 399 -26.44 5.35 24.72
C SER A 399 -25.68 4.09 25.16
N PHE A 400 -24.48 3.83 24.64
CA PHE A 400 -23.64 2.72 25.10
C PHE A 400 -23.17 2.90 26.56
N TYR A 401 -22.79 4.15 26.89
CA TYR A 401 -22.38 4.48 28.23
C TYR A 401 -23.48 4.23 29.26
N SER A 402 -24.64 4.84 29.07
CA SER A 402 -25.77 4.72 30.00
C SER A 402 -26.28 3.29 30.16
N LYS A 403 -26.27 2.50 29.08
CA LYS A 403 -26.77 1.12 29.09
C LYS A 403 -25.77 0.11 29.67
N LYS A 404 -24.46 0.31 29.46
CA LYS A 404 -23.46 -0.72 29.76
C LYS A 404 -22.19 -0.18 30.42
N TRP A 405 -21.52 0.82 29.83
CA TRP A 405 -20.14 1.17 30.21
C TRP A 405 -20.07 1.77 31.61
N LYS A 406 -21.11 2.46 32.05
CA LYS A 406 -21.22 2.98 33.42
C LYS A 406 -21.08 1.86 34.46
N GLN A 407 -21.71 0.70 34.21
CA GLN A 407 -21.61 -0.48 35.07
C GLN A 407 -20.22 -1.14 35.05
N PHE A 408 -19.47 -0.96 33.98
CA PHE A 408 -18.07 -1.41 33.84
C PHE A 408 -17.07 -0.51 34.56
N GLY A 409 -17.53 0.58 35.17
CA GLY A 409 -16.67 1.56 35.86
C GLY A 409 -15.97 2.54 34.93
N VAL A 410 -16.57 2.82 33.77
CA VAL A 410 -16.07 3.83 32.81
C VAL A 410 -16.50 5.21 33.28
N GLN A 411 -15.55 6.15 33.38
CA GLN A 411 -15.81 7.58 33.48
C GLN A 411 -15.75 8.22 32.08
N MET A 412 -16.73 9.05 31.76
CA MET A 412 -16.81 9.73 30.48
C MET A 412 -16.25 11.16 30.58
N ILE A 413 -15.38 11.52 29.64
CA ILE A 413 -14.83 12.88 29.48
C ILE A 413 -15.08 13.34 28.06
N GLY A 414 -15.92 14.35 27.89
CA GLY A 414 -16.18 15.02 26.62
C GLY A 414 -15.32 16.28 26.48
N VAL A 415 -14.38 16.29 25.55
CA VAL A 415 -13.46 17.41 25.31
C VAL A 415 -13.93 18.20 24.09
N ASN A 416 -14.31 19.46 24.31
CA ASN A 416 -14.59 20.37 23.20
C ASN A 416 -13.29 20.76 22.48
N THR A 417 -13.27 20.57 21.17
CA THR A 417 -12.12 20.92 20.31
C THR A 417 -12.25 22.26 19.60
N ASN A 418 -13.37 22.97 19.81
CA ASN A 418 -13.67 24.25 19.17
C ASN A 418 -14.16 25.29 20.21
N PHE A 419 -13.24 26.04 20.78
CA PHE A 419 -13.56 27.03 21.80
C PHE A 419 -14.40 28.21 21.29
N ASN A 420 -14.46 28.43 19.95
CA ASN A 420 -15.31 29.49 19.38
C ASN A 420 -16.80 29.10 19.41
N GLU A 421 -17.11 27.82 19.56
CA GLU A 421 -18.48 27.28 19.50
C GLU A 421 -18.99 26.78 20.87
N LEU A 422 -18.53 27.40 21.96
CA LEU A 422 -18.93 26.97 23.32
C LEU A 422 -20.44 27.06 23.57
N THR A 423 -21.10 28.08 23.02
CA THR A 423 -22.57 28.24 23.17
C THR A 423 -23.31 27.10 22.45
N ALA A 424 -22.92 26.79 21.22
CA ALA A 424 -23.50 25.66 20.47
C ALA A 424 -23.21 24.31 21.17
N TRP A 425 -22.01 24.18 21.76
CA TRP A 425 -21.61 22.99 22.48
C TRP A 425 -22.44 22.75 23.75
N LYS A 426 -22.63 23.77 24.56
CA LYS A 426 -23.50 23.75 25.77
C LYS A 426 -24.94 23.42 25.40
N LYS A 427 -25.46 24.09 24.37
CA LYS A 427 -26.80 23.85 23.85
C LYS A 427 -26.99 22.39 23.41
N PHE A 428 -26.05 21.84 22.63
CA PHE A 428 -26.11 20.46 22.15
C PHE A 428 -26.12 19.44 23.31
N ILE A 429 -25.26 19.63 24.33
CA ILE A 429 -25.23 18.76 25.52
C ILE A 429 -26.59 18.75 26.23
N THR A 430 -27.21 19.91 26.38
CA THR A 430 -28.52 20.02 27.03
C THR A 430 -29.65 19.40 26.19
N GLU A 431 -29.66 19.65 24.88
CA GLU A 431 -30.71 19.15 23.98
C GLU A 431 -30.66 17.63 23.80
N GLN A 432 -29.47 17.04 23.81
CA GLN A 432 -29.29 15.59 23.68
C GLN A 432 -29.45 14.83 25.00
N THR A 433 -29.65 15.55 26.12
CA THR A 433 -29.87 14.95 27.45
C THR A 433 -28.82 13.89 27.82
N PHE A 434 -27.52 14.20 27.58
CA PHE A 434 -26.43 13.30 27.95
C PHE A 434 -26.48 12.93 29.43
N ASP A 435 -26.02 11.72 29.76
CA ASP A 435 -25.95 11.25 31.15
C ASP A 435 -25.18 12.28 32.01
N THR A 436 -25.77 12.71 33.10
CA THR A 436 -25.26 13.79 33.96
C THR A 436 -23.93 13.48 34.64
N SER A 437 -23.47 12.23 34.60
CA SER A 437 -22.16 11.82 35.10
C SER A 437 -21.01 12.07 34.14
N TRP A 438 -21.28 12.53 32.91
CA TRP A 438 -20.21 12.95 32.01
C TRP A 438 -19.52 14.19 32.56
N THR A 439 -18.19 14.20 32.44
CA THR A 439 -17.40 15.41 32.69
C THR A 439 -17.10 16.08 31.35
N HIS A 440 -17.72 17.22 31.10
CA HIS A 440 -17.49 18.01 29.89
C HIS A 440 -16.43 19.07 30.16
N ILE A 441 -15.36 19.07 29.37
CA ILE A 441 -14.21 19.96 29.52
C ILE A 441 -13.86 20.68 28.21
N TYR A 442 -13.22 21.83 28.33
CA TYR A 442 -12.79 22.62 27.17
C TYR A 442 -11.53 23.42 27.49
N GLN A 443 -10.79 23.77 26.45
CA GLN A 443 -9.70 24.72 26.54
C GLN A 443 -10.25 26.12 26.30
N THR A 444 -9.93 27.07 27.20
CA THR A 444 -10.29 28.48 26.95
C THR A 444 -9.41 29.06 25.86
N GLU A 445 -9.89 30.08 25.14
CA GLU A 445 -9.09 30.81 24.14
C GLU A 445 -7.79 31.33 24.73
N ALA A 446 -7.85 31.92 25.95
CA ALA A 446 -6.67 32.42 26.65
C ALA A 446 -5.65 31.30 26.92
N ALA A 447 -6.10 30.12 27.37
CA ALA A 447 -5.24 28.97 27.60
C ALA A 447 -4.64 28.41 26.29
N PHE A 448 -5.41 28.37 25.20
CA PHE A 448 -4.92 27.98 23.88
C PHE A 448 -3.85 28.96 23.36
N ASN A 449 -4.11 30.27 23.47
CA ASN A 449 -3.15 31.28 23.05
C ASN A 449 -1.87 31.26 23.91
N ALA A 450 -1.98 31.00 25.21
CA ALA A 450 -0.85 30.82 26.10
C ALA A 450 -0.03 29.56 25.74
N GLU A 451 -0.71 28.48 25.39
CA GLU A 451 -0.06 27.22 24.91
C GLU A 451 0.75 27.47 23.62
N ILE A 452 0.17 28.13 22.62
CA ILE A 452 0.87 28.51 21.39
C ILE A 452 2.09 29.40 21.67
N LYS A 453 1.93 30.42 22.52
CA LYS A 453 3.03 31.35 22.87
C LYS A 453 4.13 30.72 23.73
N SER A 454 3.84 29.63 24.43
CA SER A 454 4.80 28.99 25.32
C SER A 454 5.97 28.30 24.59
N GLY A 455 5.91 28.19 23.26
CA GLY A 455 6.90 27.49 22.47
C GLY A 455 6.92 25.98 22.73
N LYS A 456 5.91 25.41 23.39
CA LYS A 456 5.76 23.97 23.55
C LYS A 456 5.72 23.31 22.17
N PRO A 457 6.38 22.15 21.99
CA PRO A 457 6.49 21.51 20.69
C PRO A 457 5.16 20.98 20.15
N SER A 458 4.13 20.81 21.01
CA SER A 458 2.85 20.25 20.62
C SER A 458 1.70 20.75 21.51
N THR A 459 0.59 21.09 20.88
CA THR A 459 -0.68 21.41 21.56
C THR A 459 -1.38 20.13 22.05
N ILE A 460 -2.38 20.27 22.94
CA ILE A 460 -3.22 19.16 23.41
C ILE A 460 -3.81 18.37 22.23
N ARG A 461 -4.28 19.07 21.19
CA ARG A 461 -4.82 18.43 19.98
C ARG A 461 -3.76 17.59 19.25
N GLN A 462 -2.53 18.07 19.15
CA GLN A 462 -1.42 17.35 18.55
C GLN A 462 -0.99 16.14 19.41
N LEU A 463 -0.91 16.31 20.74
CA LEU A 463 -0.55 15.25 21.66
C LEU A 463 -1.54 14.07 21.64
N TYR A 464 -2.82 14.35 21.41
CA TYR A 464 -3.87 13.33 21.23
C TYR A 464 -4.19 13.01 19.77
N ASP A 465 -3.37 13.46 18.82
CA ASP A 465 -3.55 13.17 17.41
C ASP A 465 -4.96 13.50 16.87
N VAL A 466 -5.55 14.60 17.34
CA VAL A 466 -6.92 15.01 17.01
C VAL A 466 -6.92 15.82 15.70
N PHE A 467 -6.78 15.14 14.56
CA PHE A 467 -6.89 15.73 13.23
C PHE A 467 -8.32 15.71 12.68
N LYS A 468 -9.14 14.83 13.20
CA LYS A 468 -10.57 14.69 12.85
C LYS A 468 -11.39 14.56 14.13
N THR A 469 -12.68 14.88 14.03
CA THR A 469 -13.64 14.71 15.13
C THR A 469 -14.82 13.87 14.67
N PRO A 470 -15.38 13.01 15.52
CA PRO A 470 -14.90 12.72 16.87
C PRO A 470 -13.64 11.83 16.87
N THR A 471 -12.80 11.97 17.92
CA THR A 471 -11.66 11.09 18.18
C THR A 471 -11.78 10.53 19.59
N PHE A 472 -11.62 9.21 19.75
CA PHE A 472 -11.89 8.52 20.99
C PHE A 472 -10.65 7.83 21.54
N TYR A 473 -10.52 7.86 22.89
CA TYR A 473 -9.50 7.14 23.64
C TYR A 473 -10.15 6.39 24.82
N LEU A 474 -9.61 5.22 25.13
CA LEU A 474 -9.91 4.50 26.35
C LEU A 474 -8.64 4.31 27.16
N LEU A 475 -8.67 4.73 28.42
CA LEU A 475 -7.57 4.60 29.37
C LEU A 475 -7.93 3.61 30.47
N ASP A 476 -6.92 2.96 31.03
CA ASP A 476 -7.05 2.16 32.24
C ASP A 476 -7.03 3.03 33.53
N LYS A 477 -7.02 2.38 34.69
CA LYS A 477 -6.98 3.05 36.01
C LYS A 477 -5.70 3.89 36.21
N ASP A 478 -4.59 3.51 35.58
CA ASP A 478 -3.29 4.16 35.66
C ASP A 478 -3.11 5.22 34.56
N LYS A 479 -4.20 5.54 33.85
CA LYS A 479 -4.24 6.49 32.73
C LYS A 479 -3.37 6.06 31.55
N LYS A 480 -3.09 4.78 31.37
CA LYS A 480 -2.46 4.26 30.17
C LYS A 480 -3.50 4.10 29.06
N ILE A 481 -3.14 4.46 27.87
CA ILE A 481 -3.98 4.29 26.68
C ILE A 481 -4.08 2.80 26.35
N ILE A 482 -5.27 2.23 26.46
CA ILE A 482 -5.52 0.81 26.17
C ILE A 482 -6.29 0.59 24.86
N ALA A 483 -7.00 1.62 24.37
CA ALA A 483 -7.61 1.60 23.06
C ALA A 483 -7.76 3.02 22.48
N LYS A 484 -7.66 3.14 21.16
CA LYS A 484 -7.89 4.38 20.39
C LYS A 484 -8.27 4.05 18.94
N ASN A 485 -8.88 5.01 18.24
CA ASN A 485 -9.21 4.89 16.81
C ASN A 485 -10.08 3.66 16.47
N LEU A 486 -10.94 3.26 17.37
CA LEU A 486 -11.93 2.21 17.17
C LEU A 486 -13.32 2.80 16.89
N SER A 487 -14.21 2.03 16.26
CA SER A 487 -15.65 2.37 16.25
C SER A 487 -16.26 2.21 17.64
N ILE A 488 -17.43 2.78 17.86
CA ILE A 488 -18.12 2.67 19.17
C ILE A 488 -18.40 1.20 19.51
N GLU A 489 -18.80 0.40 18.53
CA GLU A 489 -19.03 -1.02 18.67
C GLU A 489 -17.76 -1.77 19.08
N GLN A 490 -16.65 -1.46 18.44
CA GLN A 490 -15.35 -2.05 18.76
C GLN A 490 -14.88 -1.66 20.18
N PHE A 491 -15.13 -0.43 20.64
CA PHE A 491 -14.90 -0.04 22.03
C PHE A 491 -15.79 -0.83 22.98
N ASN A 492 -17.06 -1.06 22.64
CA ASN A 492 -17.95 -1.88 23.43
C ASN A 492 -17.44 -3.32 23.54
N ASP A 493 -17.11 -3.94 22.42
CA ASP A 493 -16.58 -5.31 22.39
C ASP A 493 -15.27 -5.43 23.18
N PHE A 494 -14.40 -4.43 23.07
CA PHE A 494 -13.17 -4.36 23.84
C PHE A 494 -13.45 -4.29 25.35
N LEU A 495 -14.36 -3.41 25.78
CA LEU A 495 -14.73 -3.28 27.19
C LEU A 495 -15.41 -4.55 27.73
N GLU A 496 -16.29 -5.18 26.95
CA GLU A 496 -16.91 -6.46 27.33
C GLU A 496 -15.86 -7.59 27.49
N ALA A 497 -14.87 -7.63 26.59
CA ALA A 497 -13.77 -8.58 26.69
C ALA A 497 -12.91 -8.34 27.95
N GLN A 498 -12.73 -7.08 28.38
CA GLN A 498 -12.02 -6.75 29.64
C GLN A 498 -12.79 -7.16 30.92
N GLN A 499 -14.12 -7.27 30.84
CA GLN A 499 -14.90 -7.75 32.00
C GLN A 499 -14.80 -9.29 32.21
N LYS A 500 -14.36 -10.03 31.19
CA LYS A 500 -14.20 -11.49 31.22
C LYS A 500 -12.83 -11.95 31.72
N LYS A 501 -11.89 -11.01 31.84
CA LYS A 501 -10.53 -11.23 32.40
C LYS A 501 -10.54 -11.02 33.92
#